data_192f12335f744e39efbe8c375d63d46c
#
_entry.id   192f12335f744e39efbe8c375d63d46c
#
_cell.length_a   1.000
_cell.length_b   1.000
_cell.length_c   1.000
_cell.angle_alpha   90.00
_cell.angle_beta   90.00
_cell.angle_gamma   90.00
#
_symmetry.space_group_name_H-M   'P 1'
#
loop_
_entity.id
_entity.type
_entity.pdbx_description
1 polymer ?
#
loop_
_entity_poly.entity_id
_entity_poly.type
_entity_poly.pdbx_seq_one_letter_code
_entity_poly.pdbx_strand_id
1 'polypeptide(L)'
;RVGNRLGEAAPDEKSIKVTDKYIPAGSYRLTVANVSGLSIGDNIEIRKPVTEKWIKYMKMNDLVRDGKPQTWIKAGRQLIAERTIAGIEGNTIVLSVPLVDSYDAKFTDDNTTLVVANNVQRLRQCGVENLRIESPAQAVNHGKALYYALRINGEDCWAKDINALETMESIGVGGRRITLQQINVIRRALHQGASKPAEFAPNGGQILIDRCSVEGDNIWFVALGAGQTGPIVFLNCNFKGNGRIEGHQRWSTGLLLDNCNLPGGGIDFKNRGSMGSGHGWGTAWSVAWNCLAKSYVNQIPPGTYNWVIGSKGESTPLRRPFNQSGPTLPIGIFDSHDTPVAPQSLYLAQLKERLGESALQAIGYGPTVQLPSPVRSDYTFQGGMQASRELAGKDYRAIHEYMRALGWDYSEHPNISKNDHYDGVHCEVLFDAAALQQYVFKFTNHANAEALDSDRGRLL
;
A
#
# COMPACT_ATOMS: atom_id res chain seq x y z
N ARG A 1 1.34 -15.54 0.63
CA ARG A 1 1.88 -14.48 -0.23
C ARG A 1 1.35 -14.67 -1.64
N VAL A 2 0.83 -13.62 -2.24
CA VAL A 2 0.42 -13.60 -3.65
C VAL A 2 1.43 -12.75 -4.43
N GLY A 3 2.14 -13.34 -5.40
CA GLY A 3 3.08 -12.66 -6.27
C GLY A 3 4.55 -12.70 -5.87
N ASN A 4 5.40 -12.27 -6.80
CA ASN A 4 6.86 -12.25 -6.67
C ASN A 4 7.37 -10.89 -6.21
N ARG A 5 8.54 -10.86 -5.56
CA ARG A 5 9.32 -9.61 -5.43
C ARG A 5 9.64 -9.10 -6.84
N LEU A 6 9.58 -7.79 -7.02
CA LEU A 6 10.12 -7.16 -8.21
C LEU A 6 11.58 -7.56 -8.36
N GLY A 7 11.94 -8.15 -9.51
CA GLY A 7 13.34 -8.30 -9.88
C GLY A 7 13.99 -6.93 -10.04
N GLU A 8 15.30 -6.86 -9.90
CA GLU A 8 16.06 -5.67 -10.31
C GLU A 8 15.89 -5.46 -11.82
N ALA A 9 15.86 -4.18 -12.23
CA ALA A 9 15.76 -3.82 -13.64
C ALA A 9 16.86 -4.51 -14.46
N ALA A 10 16.49 -4.98 -15.66
CA ALA A 10 17.44 -5.60 -16.57
C ALA A 10 18.53 -4.59 -16.99
N PRO A 11 19.82 -5.01 -17.13
CA PRO A 11 20.93 -4.09 -17.37
C PRO A 11 20.88 -3.32 -18.71
N ASP A 12 20.03 -3.73 -19.67
CA ASP A 12 19.96 -3.17 -21.03
C ASP A 12 18.67 -2.39 -21.34
N GLU A 13 18.04 -1.77 -20.33
CA GLU A 13 16.84 -0.99 -20.56
C GLU A 13 17.12 0.31 -21.31
N LYS A 14 16.52 0.45 -22.49
CA LYS A 14 16.60 1.68 -23.28
C LYS A 14 15.86 2.81 -22.55
N SER A 15 16.61 3.77 -22.10
CA SER A 15 16.12 4.97 -21.42
C SER A 15 15.89 6.09 -22.43
N ILE A 16 14.70 6.71 -22.41
CA ILE A 16 14.34 7.84 -23.27
C ILE A 16 14.23 9.09 -22.39
N LYS A 17 14.89 10.17 -22.80
CA LYS A 17 14.88 11.43 -22.06
C LYS A 17 13.50 12.09 -22.14
N VAL A 18 12.99 12.56 -21.00
CA VAL A 18 11.84 13.49 -20.92
C VAL A 18 12.37 14.89 -21.19
N THR A 19 11.73 15.63 -22.10
CA THR A 19 12.22 16.93 -22.58
C THR A 19 11.51 18.13 -21.98
N ASP A 20 10.41 17.92 -21.28
CA ASP A 20 9.69 18.97 -20.58
C ASP A 20 10.59 19.61 -19.51
N LYS A 21 10.56 20.95 -19.45
CA LYS A 21 11.24 21.67 -18.37
C LYS A 21 10.50 21.58 -17.04
N TYR A 22 9.18 21.46 -17.09
CA TYR A 22 8.33 21.28 -15.92
C TYR A 22 7.08 20.48 -16.28
N ILE A 23 6.79 19.44 -15.49
CA ILE A 23 5.57 18.67 -15.57
C ILE A 23 4.85 18.81 -14.22
N PRO A 24 3.67 19.42 -14.18
CA PRO A 24 2.91 19.58 -12.94
C PRO A 24 2.35 18.23 -12.43
N ALA A 25 2.18 18.11 -11.13
CA ALA A 25 1.36 17.04 -10.56
C ALA A 25 -0.06 17.14 -11.14
N GLY A 26 -0.68 15.98 -11.43
CA GLY A 26 -1.97 15.89 -12.11
C GLY A 26 -1.85 15.79 -13.64
N SER A 27 -0.66 15.92 -14.23
CA SER A 27 -0.47 15.81 -15.67
C SER A 27 -0.70 14.39 -16.20
N TYR A 28 -1.50 14.29 -17.27
CA TYR A 28 -1.63 13.07 -18.09
C TYR A 28 -0.65 13.03 -19.25
N ARG A 29 0.16 14.06 -19.45
CA ARG A 29 0.98 14.24 -20.65
C ARG A 29 2.42 14.57 -20.28
N LEU A 30 3.35 14.01 -21.03
CA LEU A 30 4.76 14.35 -20.97
C LEU A 30 5.37 14.21 -22.36
N THR A 31 6.41 15.02 -22.65
CA THR A 31 7.12 15.02 -23.93
C THR A 31 8.46 14.30 -23.78
N VAL A 32 8.78 13.46 -24.74
CA VAL A 32 10.02 12.68 -24.78
C VAL A 32 10.86 13.05 -26.01
N ALA A 33 12.15 12.74 -25.95
CA ALA A 33 13.08 13.04 -27.03
C ALA A 33 12.73 12.31 -28.34
N ASN A 34 12.19 11.10 -28.24
CA ASN A 34 11.65 10.32 -29.35
C ASN A 34 10.70 9.24 -28.83
N VAL A 35 9.84 8.74 -29.71
CA VAL A 35 8.85 7.68 -29.39
C VAL A 35 9.21 6.34 -30.02
N SER A 36 10.43 6.18 -30.55
CA SER A 36 10.85 4.94 -31.21
C SER A 36 10.86 3.77 -30.24
N GLY A 37 10.07 2.75 -30.56
CA GLY A 37 9.91 1.54 -29.75
C GLY A 37 8.90 1.70 -28.61
N LEU A 38 8.09 2.77 -28.60
CA LEU A 38 6.94 2.93 -27.72
C LEU A 38 5.65 2.60 -28.44
N SER A 39 4.74 1.95 -27.76
CA SER A 39 3.40 1.58 -28.26
C SER A 39 2.32 1.91 -27.23
N ILE A 40 1.10 2.18 -27.69
CA ILE A 40 -0.07 2.29 -26.83
C ILE A 40 -0.25 0.95 -26.11
N GLY A 41 -0.48 1.01 -24.80
CA GLY A 41 -0.57 -0.17 -23.93
C GLY A 41 0.74 -0.55 -23.24
N ASP A 42 1.88 0.02 -23.65
CA ASP A 42 3.14 -0.24 -22.97
C ASP A 42 3.13 0.22 -21.52
N ASN A 43 3.72 -0.61 -20.68
CA ASN A 43 4.01 -0.26 -19.33
C ASN A 43 5.34 0.49 -19.26
N ILE A 44 5.32 1.64 -18.65
CA ILE A 44 6.48 2.51 -18.55
C ILE A 44 6.79 2.91 -17.11
N GLU A 45 8.05 3.16 -16.85
CA GLU A 45 8.53 3.81 -15.65
C GLU A 45 9.01 5.22 -16.00
N ILE A 46 8.47 6.21 -15.31
CA ILE A 46 8.98 7.58 -15.35
C ILE A 46 9.89 7.74 -14.14
N ARG A 47 11.18 7.91 -14.38
CA ARG A 47 12.24 7.90 -13.38
C ARG A 47 12.72 9.33 -13.12
N LYS A 48 12.48 9.82 -11.89
CA LYS A 48 12.90 11.11 -11.39
C LYS A 48 14.15 10.94 -10.53
N PRO A 49 15.33 11.43 -10.93
CA PRO A 49 16.51 11.32 -10.11
C PRO A 49 16.44 12.25 -8.89
N VAL A 50 16.86 11.74 -7.76
CA VAL A 50 17.07 12.52 -6.54
C VAL A 50 18.45 13.16 -6.62
N THR A 51 18.51 14.50 -6.65
CA THR A 51 19.75 15.26 -6.72
C THR A 51 20.04 16.00 -5.42
N GLU A 52 21.29 16.38 -5.19
CA GLU A 52 21.66 17.22 -4.04
C GLU A 52 20.93 18.57 -4.08
N LYS A 53 20.71 19.14 -5.29
CA LYS A 53 19.93 20.38 -5.47
C LYS A 53 18.51 20.23 -4.94
N TRP A 54 17.84 19.12 -5.28
CA TRP A 54 16.48 18.85 -4.82
C TRP A 54 16.46 18.62 -3.32
N ILE A 55 17.37 17.83 -2.76
CA ILE A 55 17.47 17.59 -1.31
C ILE A 55 17.64 18.91 -0.56
N LYS A 56 18.53 19.79 -1.04
CA LYS A 56 18.75 21.12 -0.46
C LYS A 56 17.52 22.01 -0.57
N TYR A 57 16.84 22.02 -1.72
CA TYR A 57 15.59 22.76 -1.92
C TYR A 57 14.52 22.31 -0.94
N MET A 58 14.40 21.00 -0.71
CA MET A 58 13.49 20.40 0.25
C MET A 58 13.88 20.65 1.71
N LYS A 59 15.03 21.30 1.97
CA LYS A 59 15.59 21.54 3.31
C LYS A 59 15.79 20.25 4.09
N MET A 60 16.32 19.22 3.42
CA MET A 60 16.55 17.89 3.99
C MET A 60 18.02 17.50 4.02
N ASN A 61 18.94 18.45 3.81
CA ASN A 61 20.40 18.24 3.79
C ASN A 61 21.07 18.48 5.16
N ASP A 62 20.30 18.85 6.19
CA ASP A 62 20.79 19.28 7.50
C ASP A 62 20.21 18.43 8.66
N LEU A 63 19.76 17.23 8.37
CA LEU A 63 19.18 16.36 9.39
C LEU A 63 20.27 15.82 10.31
N VAL A 64 20.14 16.08 11.61
CA VAL A 64 21.05 15.60 12.65
C VAL A 64 20.24 14.97 13.79
N ARG A 65 20.72 13.86 14.33
CA ARG A 65 20.18 13.23 15.51
C ARG A 65 21.31 12.74 16.39
N ASP A 66 21.30 13.15 17.66
CA ASP A 66 22.31 12.77 18.66
C ASP A 66 23.74 13.06 18.15
N GLY A 67 23.94 14.25 17.52
CA GLY A 67 25.19 14.70 16.93
C GLY A 67 25.61 13.99 15.64
N LYS A 68 24.83 13.05 15.13
CA LYS A 68 25.13 12.28 13.92
C LYS A 68 24.27 12.74 12.74
N PRO A 69 24.90 13.05 11.56
CA PRO A 69 24.15 13.33 10.34
C PRO A 69 23.21 12.18 9.98
N GLN A 70 22.02 12.54 9.50
CA GLN A 70 21.02 11.62 9.00
C GLN A 70 20.75 11.89 7.53
N THR A 71 20.42 10.85 6.79
CA THR A 71 20.10 10.96 5.36
C THR A 71 18.62 10.79 5.13
N TRP A 72 17.97 11.78 4.53
CA TRP A 72 16.58 11.66 4.09
C TRP A 72 16.46 10.67 2.92
N ILE A 73 16.91 11.05 1.74
CA ILE A 73 17.01 10.18 0.56
C ILE A 73 18.42 10.35 0.01
N LYS A 74 19.09 9.27 -0.33
CA LYS A 74 20.43 9.32 -0.90
C LYS A 74 20.35 9.91 -2.31
N ALA A 75 21.20 10.90 -2.63
CA ALA A 75 21.35 11.39 -3.98
C ALA A 75 21.76 10.26 -4.95
N GLY A 76 21.30 10.33 -6.18
CA GLY A 76 21.46 9.27 -7.18
C GLY A 76 20.35 8.21 -7.15
N ARG A 77 19.53 8.16 -6.09
CA ARG A 77 18.33 7.29 -6.09
C ARG A 77 17.31 7.79 -7.09
N GLN A 78 16.50 6.87 -7.64
CA GLN A 78 15.39 7.20 -8.52
C GLN A 78 14.05 7.12 -7.76
N LEU A 79 13.15 8.07 -7.99
CA LEU A 79 11.73 7.96 -7.68
C LEU A 79 11.03 7.50 -8.96
N ILE A 80 10.30 6.40 -8.89
CA ILE A 80 9.77 5.71 -10.06
C ILE A 80 8.26 5.77 -10.04
N ALA A 81 7.66 6.34 -11.10
CA ALA A 81 6.24 6.33 -11.33
C ALA A 81 5.90 5.37 -12.47
N GLU A 82 5.22 4.27 -12.15
CA GLU A 82 4.75 3.31 -13.15
C GLU A 82 3.43 3.77 -13.75
N ARG A 83 3.37 3.79 -15.10
CA ARG A 83 2.18 4.19 -15.87
C ARG A 83 2.01 3.29 -17.09
N THR A 84 0.87 3.40 -17.73
CA THR A 84 0.59 2.76 -19.03
C THR A 84 0.38 3.85 -20.07
N ILE A 85 0.92 3.70 -21.26
CA ILE A 85 0.71 4.61 -22.39
C ILE A 85 -0.72 4.44 -22.89
N ALA A 86 -1.51 5.50 -22.81
CA ALA A 86 -2.87 5.57 -23.35
C ALA A 86 -2.93 6.16 -24.75
N GLY A 87 -1.93 6.95 -25.15
CA GLY A 87 -1.85 7.56 -26.47
C GLY A 87 -0.45 8.11 -26.75
N ILE A 88 -0.15 8.30 -28.04
CA ILE A 88 1.09 8.91 -28.53
C ILE A 88 0.72 9.96 -29.58
N GLU A 89 1.11 11.20 -29.37
CA GLU A 89 0.83 12.35 -30.23
C GLU A 89 2.14 13.09 -30.55
N GLY A 90 2.73 12.79 -31.70
CA GLY A 90 4.10 13.24 -32.01
C GLY A 90 5.07 12.69 -30.96
N ASN A 91 5.80 13.55 -30.27
CA ASN A 91 6.70 13.17 -29.17
C ASN A 91 6.01 13.25 -27.79
N THR A 92 4.70 13.51 -27.74
CA THR A 92 3.96 13.57 -26.48
C THR A 92 3.33 12.21 -26.17
N ILE A 93 3.63 11.71 -24.96
CA ILE A 93 3.03 10.51 -24.39
C ILE A 93 1.82 10.91 -23.54
N VAL A 94 0.68 10.27 -23.78
CA VAL A 94 -0.53 10.38 -22.96
C VAL A 94 -0.59 9.18 -22.02
N LEU A 95 -0.79 9.44 -20.74
CA LEU A 95 -0.82 8.44 -19.67
C LEU A 95 -2.25 8.01 -19.34
N SER A 96 -2.44 6.74 -19.00
CA SER A 96 -3.76 6.23 -18.56
C SER A 96 -4.19 6.76 -17.18
N VAL A 97 -3.21 7.14 -16.35
CA VAL A 97 -3.39 7.69 -15.00
C VAL A 97 -2.42 8.86 -14.81
N PRO A 98 -2.83 9.97 -14.21
CA PRO A 98 -1.98 11.15 -14.10
C PRO A 98 -0.77 10.90 -13.19
N LEU A 99 0.24 11.75 -13.36
CA LEU A 99 1.36 11.82 -12.44
C LEU A 99 0.91 12.45 -11.12
N VAL A 100 1.38 11.92 -10.01
CA VAL A 100 1.05 12.40 -8.65
C VAL A 100 2.23 13.08 -7.97
N ASP A 101 3.23 13.44 -8.74
CA ASP A 101 4.36 14.28 -8.35
C ASP A 101 4.66 15.26 -9.49
N SER A 102 5.35 16.35 -9.18
CA SER A 102 5.86 17.29 -10.18
C SER A 102 7.29 16.93 -10.57
N TYR A 103 7.65 17.22 -11.81
CA TYR A 103 8.98 17.02 -12.36
C TYR A 103 9.49 18.37 -12.86
N ASP A 104 10.56 18.85 -12.26
CA ASP A 104 11.19 20.11 -12.62
C ASP A 104 12.65 19.85 -13.02
N ALA A 105 12.96 20.08 -14.28
CA ALA A 105 14.29 19.90 -14.86
C ALA A 105 15.38 20.66 -14.08
N LYS A 106 15.02 21.79 -13.47
CA LYS A 106 15.90 22.57 -12.61
C LYS A 106 16.47 21.76 -11.44
N PHE A 107 15.68 20.82 -10.91
CA PHE A 107 16.07 20.01 -9.76
C PHE A 107 16.51 18.60 -10.14
N THR A 108 16.18 18.13 -11.33
CA THR A 108 16.54 16.79 -11.82
C THR A 108 17.77 16.81 -12.74
N ASP A 109 18.40 17.97 -12.93
CA ASP A 109 19.51 18.19 -13.84
C ASP A 109 19.21 17.72 -15.28
N ASP A 110 17.97 17.94 -15.74
CA ASP A 110 17.45 17.47 -17.04
C ASP A 110 17.55 15.94 -17.25
N ASN A 111 17.58 15.14 -16.17
CA ASN A 111 17.79 13.69 -16.21
C ASN A 111 16.54 12.88 -15.85
N THR A 112 15.33 13.44 -15.97
CA THR A 112 14.12 12.65 -15.92
C THR A 112 14.02 11.79 -17.17
N THR A 113 13.74 10.49 -16.99
CA THR A 113 13.72 9.53 -18.08
C THR A 113 12.45 8.67 -18.07
N LEU A 114 12.10 8.15 -19.24
CA LEU A 114 11.07 7.15 -19.45
C LEU A 114 11.74 5.86 -19.90
N VAL A 115 11.33 4.76 -19.29
CA VAL A 115 11.82 3.41 -19.60
C VAL A 115 10.64 2.49 -19.83
N VAL A 116 10.71 1.64 -20.86
CA VAL A 116 9.69 0.60 -21.11
C VAL A 116 9.91 -0.56 -20.15
N ALA A 117 8.91 -0.89 -19.37
CA ALA A 117 8.95 -1.89 -18.30
C ALA A 117 8.10 -3.15 -18.62
N ASN A 118 7.91 -3.47 -19.90
CA ASN A 118 7.11 -4.63 -20.30
C ASN A 118 7.71 -5.98 -19.88
N ASN A 119 9.01 -6.02 -19.62
CA ASN A 119 9.73 -7.25 -19.26
C ASN A 119 9.64 -7.61 -17.77
N VAL A 120 9.04 -6.75 -16.96
CA VAL A 120 8.84 -7.06 -15.53
C VAL A 120 7.72 -8.08 -15.42
N GLN A 121 8.09 -9.34 -15.24
CA GLN A 121 7.11 -10.40 -14.99
C GLN A 121 6.54 -10.26 -13.59
N ARG A 122 5.25 -9.95 -13.52
CA ARG A 122 4.47 -9.93 -12.28
C ARG A 122 3.36 -10.95 -12.38
N LEU A 123 3.01 -11.52 -11.23
CA LEU A 123 1.76 -12.26 -11.13
C LEU A 123 0.61 -11.31 -11.47
N ARG A 124 -0.32 -11.77 -12.32
CA ARG A 124 -1.45 -10.97 -12.79
C ARG A 124 -2.77 -11.68 -12.54
N GLN A 125 -3.83 -10.87 -12.35
CA GLN A 125 -5.21 -11.35 -12.31
C GLN A 125 -5.42 -12.47 -11.29
N CYS A 126 -4.78 -12.34 -10.11
CA CYS A 126 -4.92 -13.28 -9.01
C CYS A 126 -5.51 -12.59 -7.79
N GLY A 127 -6.34 -13.30 -7.05
CA GLY A 127 -6.98 -12.79 -5.85
C GLY A 127 -7.05 -13.79 -4.72
N VAL A 128 -7.32 -13.25 -3.54
CA VAL A 128 -7.56 -14.02 -2.32
C VAL A 128 -8.84 -13.48 -1.68
N GLU A 129 -9.78 -14.36 -1.39
CA GLU A 129 -11.08 -13.96 -0.84
C GLU A 129 -11.54 -14.89 0.29
N ASN A 130 -12.40 -14.34 1.15
CA ASN A 130 -13.13 -15.10 2.17
C ASN A 130 -12.22 -15.87 3.14
N LEU A 131 -11.19 -15.20 3.70
CA LEU A 131 -10.27 -15.80 4.63
C LEU A 131 -10.35 -15.18 6.03
N ARG A 132 -10.17 -16.00 7.05
CA ARG A 132 -9.81 -15.58 8.40
C ARG A 132 -8.40 -16.05 8.71
N ILE A 133 -7.55 -15.13 9.14
CA ILE A 133 -6.16 -15.37 9.51
C ILE A 133 -6.00 -14.92 10.95
N GLU A 134 -5.56 -15.80 11.81
CA GLU A 134 -5.42 -15.52 13.24
C GLU A 134 -4.02 -15.90 13.73
N SER A 135 -3.38 -14.99 14.44
CA SER A 135 -2.13 -15.21 15.13
C SER A 135 -2.35 -15.24 16.63
N PRO A 136 -1.48 -15.88 17.41
CA PRO A 136 -1.55 -15.78 18.86
C PRO A 136 -1.44 -14.32 19.31
N ALA A 137 -2.32 -13.90 20.22
CA ALA A 137 -2.26 -12.57 20.81
C ALA A 137 -0.99 -12.43 21.67
N GLN A 138 -0.07 -11.58 21.26
CA GLN A 138 1.20 -11.34 21.94
C GLN A 138 1.51 -9.85 22.06
N ALA A 139 1.82 -9.40 23.27
CA ALA A 139 2.32 -8.07 23.55
C ALA A 139 3.86 -8.07 23.36
N VAL A 140 4.30 -8.07 22.10
CA VAL A 140 5.72 -8.16 21.76
C VAL A 140 6.23 -6.90 21.08
N ASN A 141 7.55 -6.73 21.07
CA ASN A 141 8.19 -5.70 20.29
C ASN A 141 8.08 -6.02 18.80
N HIS A 142 7.66 -5.04 18.01
CA HIS A 142 7.51 -5.14 16.54
C HIS A 142 8.75 -5.72 15.83
N GLY A 143 9.95 -5.45 16.31
CA GLY A 143 11.18 -6.00 15.74
C GLY A 143 11.43 -7.48 16.04
N LYS A 144 10.67 -8.10 16.95
CA LYS A 144 10.86 -9.48 17.40
C LYS A 144 9.82 -10.45 16.87
N ALA A 145 8.64 -9.97 16.47
CA ALA A 145 7.57 -10.82 16.01
C ALA A 145 6.82 -10.15 14.84
N LEU A 146 6.88 -10.77 13.68
CA LEU A 146 6.20 -10.32 12.47
C LEU A 146 5.21 -11.40 12.05
N TYR A 147 3.94 -11.17 12.31
CA TYR A 147 2.85 -12.08 11.93
C TYR A 147 2.01 -11.42 10.83
N TYR A 148 2.50 -11.46 9.60
CA TYR A 148 1.76 -10.95 8.45
C TYR A 148 0.50 -11.77 8.22
N ALA A 149 -0.61 -11.09 7.92
CA ALA A 149 -1.79 -11.75 7.40
C ALA A 149 -1.65 -11.98 5.89
N LEU A 150 -1.40 -10.90 5.13
CA LEU A 150 -1.42 -10.94 3.68
C LEU A 150 -0.31 -10.08 3.09
N ARG A 151 0.35 -10.63 2.07
CA ARG A 151 1.27 -9.90 1.20
C ARG A 151 0.86 -10.11 -0.26
N ILE A 152 0.44 -9.04 -0.92
CA ILE A 152 0.14 -9.04 -2.35
C ILE A 152 1.20 -8.22 -3.06
N ASN A 153 1.82 -8.80 -4.08
CA ASN A 153 2.77 -8.11 -4.93
C ASN A 153 2.57 -8.58 -6.39
N GLY A 154 1.79 -7.83 -7.12
CA GLY A 154 1.38 -8.24 -8.46
C GLY A 154 0.85 -7.08 -9.29
N GLU A 155 0.10 -7.42 -10.30
CA GLU A 155 -0.57 -6.50 -11.22
C GLU A 155 -2.00 -7.00 -11.46
N ASP A 156 -2.98 -6.09 -11.40
CA ASP A 156 -4.39 -6.45 -11.56
C ASP A 156 -4.86 -7.53 -10.57
N CYS A 157 -4.35 -7.46 -9.33
CA CYS A 157 -4.62 -8.44 -8.28
C CYS A 157 -5.56 -7.86 -7.21
N TRP A 158 -6.18 -8.74 -6.42
CA TRP A 158 -7.10 -8.28 -5.38
C TRP A 158 -7.08 -9.14 -4.12
N ALA A 159 -7.61 -8.59 -3.05
CA ALA A 159 -8.03 -9.33 -1.87
C ALA A 159 -9.36 -8.79 -1.37
N LYS A 160 -10.24 -9.69 -0.91
CA LYS A 160 -11.59 -9.33 -0.48
C LYS A 160 -12.08 -10.22 0.66
N ASP A 161 -12.89 -9.62 1.56
CA ASP A 161 -13.52 -10.32 2.68
C ASP A 161 -12.52 -11.11 3.54
N ILE A 162 -11.50 -10.40 4.07
CA ILE A 162 -10.45 -11.00 4.89
C ILE A 162 -10.54 -10.46 6.32
N ASN A 163 -10.53 -11.36 7.30
CA ASN A 163 -10.42 -11.02 8.70
C ASN A 163 -9.04 -11.43 9.23
N ALA A 164 -8.23 -10.45 9.66
CA ALA A 164 -6.90 -10.65 10.21
C ALA A 164 -6.93 -10.33 11.70
N LEU A 165 -6.69 -11.34 12.55
CA LEU A 165 -6.79 -11.23 14.00
C LEU A 165 -5.40 -11.39 14.64
N GLU A 166 -5.03 -10.44 15.49
CA GLU A 166 -3.76 -10.40 16.24
C GLU A 166 -2.50 -10.50 15.36
N THR A 167 -2.63 -10.26 14.06
CA THR A 167 -1.49 -10.16 13.14
C THR A 167 -0.78 -8.81 13.32
N MET A 168 0.44 -8.68 12.81
CA MET A 168 1.26 -7.48 12.96
C MET A 168 1.87 -7.11 11.61
N GLU A 169 1.84 -5.83 11.23
CA GLU A 169 2.12 -5.39 9.87
C GLU A 169 1.26 -6.17 8.86
N SER A 170 -0.02 -6.27 9.18
CA SER A 170 -0.94 -7.29 8.72
C SER A 170 -1.06 -7.36 7.20
N ILE A 171 -1.19 -6.21 6.52
CA ILE A 171 -1.50 -6.15 5.09
C ILE A 171 -0.42 -5.38 4.35
N GLY A 172 0.43 -6.09 3.63
CA GLY A 172 1.41 -5.51 2.73
C GLY A 172 0.97 -5.60 1.27
N VAL A 173 1.08 -4.48 0.57
CA VAL A 173 0.67 -4.39 -0.85
C VAL A 173 1.82 -3.83 -1.67
N GLY A 174 2.16 -4.49 -2.75
CA GLY A 174 3.15 -4.04 -3.72
C GLY A 174 2.65 -4.20 -5.16
N GLY A 175 3.31 -3.51 -6.09
CA GLY A 175 2.95 -3.58 -7.50
C GLY A 175 1.95 -2.51 -7.91
N ARG A 176 1.04 -2.83 -8.84
CA ARG A 176 0.13 -1.83 -9.40
C ARG A 176 -1.25 -2.41 -9.73
N ARG A 177 -2.26 -1.53 -9.74
CA ARG A 177 -3.67 -1.89 -9.97
C ARG A 177 -4.12 -3.01 -9.04
N ILE A 178 -3.91 -2.78 -7.73
CA ILE A 178 -4.30 -3.69 -6.66
C ILE A 178 -5.55 -3.15 -5.98
N THR A 179 -6.54 -4.01 -5.80
CA THR A 179 -7.77 -3.66 -5.08
C THR A 179 -7.90 -4.51 -3.83
N LEU A 180 -8.02 -3.87 -2.68
CA LEU A 180 -8.33 -4.49 -1.40
C LEU A 180 -9.72 -4.04 -0.97
N GLN A 181 -10.62 -4.97 -0.66
CA GLN A 181 -11.97 -4.64 -0.22
C GLN A 181 -12.37 -5.44 1.02
N GLN A 182 -13.03 -4.76 1.97
CA GLN A 182 -13.64 -5.41 3.13
C GLN A 182 -12.62 -6.25 3.93
N ILE A 183 -11.42 -5.72 4.11
CA ILE A 183 -10.39 -6.34 4.95
C ILE A 183 -10.47 -5.73 6.35
N ASN A 184 -10.64 -6.58 7.36
CA ASN A 184 -10.74 -6.19 8.75
C ASN A 184 -9.51 -6.68 9.51
N VAL A 185 -8.78 -5.76 10.12
CA VAL A 185 -7.64 -6.06 10.98
C VAL A 185 -8.00 -5.73 12.42
N ILE A 186 -7.89 -6.70 13.31
CA ILE A 186 -8.17 -6.51 14.74
C ILE A 186 -6.95 -6.92 15.55
N ARG A 187 -6.39 -5.96 16.27
CA ARG A 187 -5.25 -6.16 17.15
C ARG A 187 -5.56 -5.62 18.54
N ARG A 188 -5.75 -6.50 19.52
CA ARG A 188 -6.03 -6.16 20.92
C ARG A 188 -4.78 -6.19 21.79
N ALA A 189 -3.83 -7.07 21.47
CA ALA A 189 -2.57 -7.14 22.18
C ALA A 189 -1.74 -5.88 21.92
N LEU A 190 -1.34 -5.20 22.99
CA LEU A 190 -0.55 -3.98 22.91
C LEU A 190 0.87 -4.29 22.48
N HIS A 191 1.33 -3.56 21.48
CA HIS A 191 2.69 -3.58 21.01
C HIS A 191 3.62 -2.88 22.04
N GLN A 192 4.83 -3.37 22.18
CA GLN A 192 5.87 -2.82 23.06
C GLN A 192 6.97 -2.14 22.22
N GLY A 193 7.56 -1.07 22.76
CA GLY A 193 8.67 -0.35 22.17
C GLY A 193 8.27 0.86 21.34
N ALA A 194 9.28 1.58 20.87
CA ALA A 194 9.10 2.85 20.16
C ALA A 194 8.74 2.69 18.68
N SER A 195 9.16 1.59 18.06
CA SER A 195 8.81 1.24 16.69
C SER A 195 7.44 0.57 16.67
N LYS A 196 6.53 1.06 15.87
CA LYS A 196 5.13 0.60 15.80
C LYS A 196 4.89 -0.19 14.51
N PRO A 197 4.06 -1.24 14.54
CA PRO A 197 3.63 -1.92 13.33
C PRO A 197 2.73 -1.03 12.48
N ALA A 198 2.77 -1.22 11.16
CA ALA A 198 1.88 -0.60 10.20
C ALA A 198 0.89 -1.64 9.66
N GLU A 199 -0.38 -1.55 10.04
CA GLU A 199 -1.34 -2.59 9.69
C GLU A 199 -1.67 -2.62 8.20
N PHE A 200 -1.74 -1.45 7.54
CA PHE A 200 -1.70 -1.37 6.09
C PHE A 200 -0.41 -0.69 5.63
N ALA A 201 0.37 -1.39 4.83
CA ALA A 201 1.64 -0.91 4.27
C ALA A 201 1.62 -0.99 2.72
N PRO A 202 0.90 -0.09 2.04
CA PRO A 202 0.89 -0.05 0.58
C PRO A 202 2.23 0.49 0.04
N ASN A 203 2.74 -0.21 -0.99
CA ASN A 203 4.01 0.07 -1.63
C ASN A 203 3.89 -0.15 -3.14
N GLY A 204 3.57 0.90 -3.87
CA GLY A 204 3.33 0.83 -5.32
C GLY A 204 2.43 1.96 -5.79
N GLY A 205 1.75 1.75 -6.90
CA GLY A 205 0.85 2.73 -7.49
C GLY A 205 -0.46 2.15 -7.98
N GLN A 206 -1.49 3.00 -8.09
CA GLN A 206 -2.83 2.61 -8.51
C GLN A 206 -3.42 1.54 -7.58
N ILE A 207 -3.35 1.80 -6.27
CA ILE A 207 -3.85 0.90 -5.22
C ILE A 207 -5.14 1.48 -4.65
N LEU A 208 -6.19 0.68 -4.62
CA LEU A 208 -7.46 0.98 -3.97
C LEU A 208 -7.63 0.10 -2.73
N ILE A 209 -7.87 0.72 -1.58
CA ILE A 209 -8.20 0.07 -0.32
C ILE A 209 -9.56 0.60 0.10
N ASP A 210 -10.59 -0.25 -0.04
CA ASP A 210 -11.98 0.15 0.01
C ASP A 210 -12.75 -0.59 1.11
N ARG A 211 -13.49 0.15 1.92
CA ARG A 211 -14.31 -0.40 3.01
C ARG A 211 -13.55 -1.33 3.94
N CYS A 212 -12.28 -1.03 4.17
CA CYS A 212 -11.42 -1.75 5.09
C CYS A 212 -11.46 -1.15 6.49
N SER A 213 -11.08 -1.93 7.50
CA SER A 213 -11.02 -1.45 8.88
C SER A 213 -9.77 -1.94 9.62
N VAL A 214 -9.34 -1.14 10.61
CA VAL A 214 -8.33 -1.53 11.60
C VAL A 214 -8.84 -1.16 12.99
N GLU A 215 -8.76 -2.08 13.93
CA GLU A 215 -8.97 -1.84 15.35
C GLU A 215 -7.71 -2.17 16.13
N GLY A 216 -7.15 -1.17 16.84
CA GLY A 216 -5.96 -1.36 17.68
C GLY A 216 -5.36 -0.05 18.17
N ASP A 217 -4.60 -0.15 19.25
CA ASP A 217 -3.93 0.97 19.86
C ASP A 217 -2.41 0.90 19.69
N ASN A 218 -1.76 2.07 19.74
CA ASN A 218 -0.32 2.24 19.63
C ASN A 218 0.29 1.67 18.36
N ILE A 219 -0.41 1.80 17.22
CA ILE A 219 -0.03 1.28 15.90
C ILE A 219 -0.05 2.39 14.85
N TRP A 220 0.49 2.12 13.68
CA TRP A 220 0.16 2.85 12.47
C TRP A 220 -1.00 2.13 11.80
N PHE A 221 -2.15 2.79 11.66
CA PHE A 221 -3.23 2.24 10.84
C PHE A 221 -2.76 2.06 9.39
N VAL A 222 -2.06 3.09 8.90
CA VAL A 222 -1.44 3.08 7.58
C VAL A 222 -0.08 3.76 7.67
N ALA A 223 0.93 3.17 7.05
CA ALA A 223 2.22 3.80 6.86
C ALA A 223 2.74 3.58 5.44
N LEU A 224 2.98 4.66 4.72
CA LEU A 224 3.59 4.60 3.40
C LEU A 224 5.10 4.55 3.51
N GLY A 225 5.72 3.66 2.74
CA GLY A 225 7.17 3.53 2.67
C GLY A 225 7.85 4.65 1.89
N ALA A 226 9.16 4.54 1.75
CA ALA A 226 10.00 5.50 1.03
C ALA A 226 9.80 5.43 -0.48
N GLY A 227 9.69 6.59 -1.15
CA GLY A 227 9.66 6.70 -2.60
C GLY A 227 8.38 6.21 -3.26
N GLN A 228 7.26 6.19 -2.53
CA GLN A 228 5.98 5.77 -3.09
C GLN A 228 5.41 6.86 -4.00
N THR A 229 5.06 6.49 -5.22
CA THR A 229 4.59 7.42 -6.25
C THR A 229 3.16 7.15 -6.69
N GLY A 230 2.29 6.77 -5.82
CA GLY A 230 0.84 6.61 -5.98
C GLY A 230 0.28 6.55 -7.43
N PRO A 231 -1.01 6.78 -7.60
CA PRO A 231 -2.01 7.08 -6.57
C PRO A 231 -2.30 5.88 -5.66
N ILE A 232 -2.56 6.18 -4.40
CA ILE A 232 -3.01 5.23 -3.39
C ILE A 232 -4.26 5.81 -2.75
N VAL A 233 -5.35 5.06 -2.73
CA VAL A 233 -6.65 5.52 -2.23
C VAL A 233 -7.12 4.62 -1.10
N PHE A 234 -7.50 5.23 0.01
CA PHE A 234 -8.30 4.63 1.06
C PHE A 234 -9.71 5.21 0.97
N LEU A 235 -10.67 4.38 0.63
CA LEU A 235 -12.06 4.76 0.39
C LEU A 235 -12.98 4.16 1.45
N ASN A 236 -13.77 5.00 2.13
CA ASN A 236 -14.75 4.56 3.13
C ASN A 236 -14.18 3.62 4.21
N CYS A 237 -12.93 3.85 4.62
CA CYS A 237 -12.25 3.02 5.61
C CYS A 237 -12.50 3.50 7.04
N ASN A 238 -12.57 2.57 7.99
CA ASN A 238 -12.82 2.84 9.39
C ASN A 238 -11.67 2.38 10.28
N PHE A 239 -11.20 3.25 11.18
CA PHE A 239 -10.07 2.98 12.04
C PHE A 239 -10.44 3.28 13.49
N LYS A 240 -10.36 2.29 14.36
CA LYS A 240 -10.70 2.38 15.78
C LYS A 240 -9.46 2.22 16.64
N GLY A 241 -9.26 3.17 17.57
CA GLY A 241 -8.10 3.26 18.44
C GLY A 241 -7.33 4.56 18.26
N ASN A 242 -6.14 4.65 18.84
CA ASN A 242 -5.32 5.86 18.87
C ASN A 242 -4.22 5.88 17.79
N GLY A 243 -4.32 5.00 16.79
CA GLY A 243 -3.36 4.90 15.71
C GLY A 243 -3.34 6.11 14.78
N ARG A 244 -2.44 6.11 13.83
CA ARG A 244 -2.27 7.20 12.87
C ARG A 244 -2.14 6.70 11.43
N ILE A 245 -2.53 7.55 10.48
CA ILE A 245 -2.27 7.39 9.06
C ILE A 245 -1.19 8.38 8.66
N GLU A 246 -0.09 7.92 8.08
CA GLU A 246 1.00 8.82 7.69
C GLU A 246 1.77 8.38 6.44
N GLY A 247 2.29 9.35 5.68
CA GLY A 247 3.47 9.14 4.86
C GLY A 247 4.65 8.92 5.79
N HIS A 248 5.03 7.66 6.04
CA HIS A 248 5.89 7.34 7.16
C HIS A 248 7.32 7.85 6.97
N GLN A 249 7.86 7.79 5.76
CA GLN A 249 9.23 8.18 5.52
C GLN A 249 9.53 8.50 4.05
N ARG A 250 10.48 9.42 3.87
CA ARG A 250 11.27 9.58 2.66
C ARG A 250 10.45 9.65 1.37
N TRP A 251 9.53 10.59 1.35
CA TRP A 251 8.78 10.98 0.17
C TRP A 251 7.82 9.93 -0.37
N SER A 252 6.57 10.11 -0.09
CA SER A 252 5.46 9.47 -0.78
C SER A 252 4.59 10.55 -1.43
N THR A 253 3.90 10.23 -2.53
CA THR A 253 3.03 11.17 -3.24
C THR A 253 1.74 10.52 -3.67
N GLY A 254 0.64 11.32 -3.75
CA GLY A 254 -0.64 10.89 -4.28
C GLY A 254 -1.42 9.94 -3.37
N LEU A 255 -1.40 10.19 -2.05
CA LEU A 255 -2.31 9.53 -1.12
C LEU A 255 -3.64 10.29 -1.09
N LEU A 256 -4.74 9.59 -1.32
CA LEU A 256 -6.10 10.07 -1.10
C LEU A 256 -6.74 9.26 0.03
N LEU A 257 -7.14 9.96 1.08
CA LEU A 257 -8.02 9.45 2.12
C LEU A 257 -9.41 10.02 1.84
N ASP A 258 -10.35 9.18 1.46
CA ASP A 258 -11.68 9.57 1.00
C ASP A 258 -12.75 8.98 1.91
N ASN A 259 -13.46 9.80 2.64
CA ASN A 259 -14.44 9.39 3.66
C ASN A 259 -13.85 8.43 4.72
N CYS A 260 -12.61 8.60 5.12
CA CYS A 260 -12.02 7.80 6.18
C CYS A 260 -12.46 8.28 7.56
N ASN A 261 -12.80 7.34 8.44
CA ASN A 261 -13.30 7.61 9.78
C ASN A 261 -12.33 7.06 10.85
N LEU A 262 -11.70 7.96 11.63
CA LEU A 262 -10.75 7.60 12.69
C LEU A 262 -10.87 8.55 13.91
N PRO A 263 -11.99 8.54 14.64
CA PRO A 263 -12.29 9.53 15.67
C PRO A 263 -11.32 9.52 16.87
N GLY A 264 -10.61 8.43 17.11
CA GLY A 264 -9.57 8.30 18.13
C GLY A 264 -8.15 8.53 17.62
N GLY A 265 -7.95 8.52 16.30
CA GLY A 265 -6.67 8.55 15.63
C GLY A 265 -6.38 9.86 14.89
N GLY A 266 -5.27 9.92 14.15
CA GLY A 266 -4.91 11.13 13.43
C GLY A 266 -4.35 10.86 12.02
N ILE A 267 -4.43 11.91 11.20
CA ILE A 267 -3.88 11.95 9.85
C ILE A 267 -2.68 12.90 9.82
N ASP A 268 -1.55 12.40 9.34
CA ASP A 268 -0.27 13.11 9.39
C ASP A 268 0.37 13.26 8.00
N PHE A 269 0.21 14.42 7.40
CA PHE A 269 0.98 14.87 6.24
C PHE A 269 2.11 15.79 6.73
N LYS A 270 3.24 15.17 7.17
CA LYS A 270 4.24 15.90 7.97
C LYS A 270 5.68 15.63 7.60
N ASN A 271 6.54 16.54 8.05
CA ASN A 271 7.97 16.33 8.13
C ASN A 271 8.31 15.62 9.44
N ARG A 272 8.94 14.48 9.34
CA ARG A 272 9.40 13.70 10.49
C ARG A 272 10.85 13.99 10.89
N GLY A 273 11.51 14.90 10.21
CA GLY A 273 12.87 15.36 10.53
C GLY A 273 13.84 14.21 10.70
N SER A 274 14.56 14.22 11.82
CA SER A 274 15.56 13.20 12.15
C SER A 274 14.96 11.96 12.86
N MET A 275 13.63 11.80 12.91
CA MET A 275 13.03 10.57 13.45
C MET A 275 13.50 9.34 12.67
N GLY A 276 13.62 8.22 13.37
CA GLY A 276 14.18 6.99 12.80
C GLY A 276 15.62 7.22 12.32
N SER A 277 15.85 7.08 11.04
CA SER A 277 17.15 7.31 10.38
C SER A 277 17.11 8.49 9.39
N GLY A 278 16.43 9.58 9.76
CA GLY A 278 16.22 10.74 8.89
C GLY A 278 15.00 10.58 7.97
N HIS A 279 13.82 10.39 8.55
CA HIS A 279 12.59 10.18 7.79
C HIS A 279 12.17 11.40 6.96
N GLY A 280 12.49 12.61 7.42
CA GLY A 280 12.27 13.87 6.71
C GLY A 280 10.83 14.09 6.26
N TRP A 281 10.64 14.71 5.11
CA TRP A 281 9.32 14.84 4.50
C TRP A 281 8.76 13.46 4.15
N GLY A 282 7.64 13.12 4.77
CA GLY A 282 6.97 11.84 4.59
C GLY A 282 6.10 11.80 3.34
N THR A 283 5.34 12.89 3.07
CA THR A 283 4.38 12.90 1.97
C THR A 283 4.16 14.29 1.38
N ALA A 284 3.75 14.31 0.11
CA ALA A 284 3.26 15.48 -0.63
C ALA A 284 2.15 15.09 -1.60
N TRP A 285 1.42 16.09 -2.10
CA TRP A 285 0.32 15.89 -3.04
C TRP A 285 -0.71 14.91 -2.49
N SER A 286 -0.95 15.00 -1.17
CA SER A 286 -1.88 14.13 -0.45
C SER A 286 -3.14 14.88 -0.07
N VAL A 287 -4.26 14.17 -0.07
CA VAL A 287 -5.59 14.74 0.18
C VAL A 287 -6.31 13.91 1.25
N ALA A 288 -6.90 14.57 2.24
CA ALA A 288 -7.95 14.04 3.09
C ALA A 288 -9.26 14.72 2.70
N TRP A 289 -10.19 13.94 2.17
CA TRP A 289 -11.48 14.39 1.65
C TRP A 289 -12.62 13.87 2.50
N ASN A 290 -13.42 14.77 3.08
CA ASN A 290 -14.56 14.42 3.94
C ASN A 290 -14.23 13.40 5.04
N CYS A 291 -13.03 13.47 5.61
CA CYS A 291 -12.59 12.55 6.66
C CYS A 291 -12.98 13.05 8.05
N LEU A 292 -13.19 12.11 8.98
CA LEU A 292 -13.26 12.38 10.40
C LEU A 292 -12.02 11.84 11.10
N ALA A 293 -11.24 12.71 11.76
CA ALA A 293 -10.10 12.30 12.58
C ALA A 293 -10.10 13.09 13.90
N LYS A 294 -9.43 12.55 14.93
CA LYS A 294 -9.19 13.30 16.14
C LYS A 294 -8.31 14.52 15.87
N SER A 295 -7.28 14.34 15.04
CA SER A 295 -6.33 15.42 14.72
C SER A 295 -5.70 15.26 13.34
N TYR A 296 -5.31 16.42 12.78
CA TYR A 296 -4.58 16.52 11.53
C TYR A 296 -3.26 17.25 11.76
N VAL A 297 -2.17 16.67 11.27
CA VAL A 297 -0.94 17.40 11.01
C VAL A 297 -0.81 17.54 9.50
N ASN A 298 -1.06 18.73 8.98
CA ASN A 298 -0.99 19.01 7.55
C ASN A 298 0.07 20.07 7.28
N GLN A 299 1.19 19.68 6.67
CA GLN A 299 2.33 20.54 6.39
C GLN A 299 2.61 20.61 4.88
N ILE A 300 3.24 21.67 4.43
CA ILE A 300 3.60 21.91 3.03
C ILE A 300 5.11 21.66 2.83
N PRO A 301 5.51 20.61 2.12
CA PRO A 301 6.88 20.52 1.61
C PRO A 301 7.14 21.60 0.57
N PRO A 302 8.40 22.10 0.43
CA PRO A 302 8.72 23.10 -0.57
C PRO A 302 8.27 22.75 -1.99
N GLY A 303 7.57 23.66 -2.65
CA GLY A 303 7.08 23.49 -4.04
C GLY A 303 5.97 22.48 -4.23
N THR A 304 5.28 22.09 -3.17
CA THR A 304 4.19 21.12 -3.21
C THR A 304 3.02 21.57 -2.35
N TYR A 305 1.97 20.75 -2.32
CA TYR A 305 0.82 20.95 -1.44
C TYR A 305 0.35 19.65 -0.82
N ASN A 306 -0.33 19.78 0.32
CA ASN A 306 -1.19 18.78 0.92
C ASN A 306 -2.50 19.45 1.33
N TRP A 307 -3.61 18.72 1.24
CA TRP A 307 -4.96 19.27 1.46
C TRP A 307 -5.74 18.44 2.48
N VAL A 308 -6.50 19.15 3.30
CA VAL A 308 -7.55 18.63 4.17
C VAL A 308 -8.84 19.38 3.80
N ILE A 309 -9.75 18.70 3.12
CA ILE A 309 -10.95 19.32 2.52
C ILE A 309 -12.21 18.66 3.07
N GLY A 310 -13.18 19.46 3.52
CA GLY A 310 -14.46 18.98 4.05
C GLY A 310 -14.34 18.09 5.29
N SER A 311 -13.17 18.04 5.89
CA SER A 311 -12.81 17.07 6.93
C SER A 311 -12.93 17.67 8.31
N LYS A 312 -13.26 16.85 9.31
CA LYS A 312 -13.51 17.25 10.70
C LYS A 312 -12.45 16.75 11.66
N GLY A 313 -11.96 17.62 12.55
CA GLY A 313 -11.03 17.31 13.63
C GLY A 313 -10.03 18.43 13.91
N GLU A 314 -9.22 18.28 14.95
CA GLU A 314 -8.29 19.31 15.40
C GLU A 314 -7.10 19.48 14.42
N SER A 315 -6.83 20.71 14.00
CA SER A 315 -5.60 21.04 13.27
C SER A 315 -4.44 21.25 14.24
N THR A 316 -3.40 20.43 14.15
CA THR A 316 -2.25 20.46 15.06
C THR A 316 -1.00 20.92 14.31
N PRO A 317 -0.55 22.18 14.45
CA PRO A 317 0.70 22.64 13.88
C PRO A 317 1.90 22.02 14.63
N LEU A 318 2.89 21.55 13.89
CA LEU A 318 4.10 20.95 14.46
C LEU A 318 5.38 21.61 13.95
N ARG A 319 6.40 21.59 14.79
CA ARG A 319 7.79 21.88 14.42
C ARG A 319 8.47 20.64 13.83
N ARG A 320 9.60 20.84 13.19
CA ARG A 320 10.43 19.71 12.76
C ARG A 320 10.93 18.94 13.99
N PRO A 321 10.71 17.63 14.09
CA PRO A 321 11.18 16.84 15.23
C PRO A 321 12.68 16.98 15.46
N PHE A 322 13.09 16.99 16.74
CA PHE A 322 14.46 17.25 17.22
C PHE A 322 14.99 18.66 16.92
N ASN A 323 14.12 19.59 16.49
CA ASN A 323 14.42 21.01 16.38
C ASN A 323 13.35 21.83 17.12
N GLN A 324 13.37 21.80 18.44
CA GLN A 324 12.34 22.43 19.29
C GLN A 324 12.42 23.96 19.30
N SER A 325 13.61 24.53 19.00
CA SER A 325 13.81 25.98 18.89
C SER A 325 13.48 26.52 17.51
N GLY A 326 13.30 25.65 16.52
CA GLY A 326 12.97 26.04 15.16
C GLY A 326 11.54 26.57 15.01
N PRO A 327 11.22 27.25 13.91
CA PRO A 327 9.86 27.71 13.64
C PRO A 327 8.91 26.52 13.42
N THR A 328 7.62 26.78 13.61
CA THR A 328 6.56 25.87 13.14
C THR A 328 6.66 25.74 11.62
N LEU A 329 6.55 24.51 11.11
CA LEU A 329 6.57 24.28 9.67
C LEU A 329 5.30 24.79 9.02
N PRO A 330 5.36 25.24 7.75
CA PRO A 330 4.21 25.76 7.02
C PRO A 330 3.05 24.77 7.03
N ILE A 331 1.86 25.27 7.37
CA ILE A 331 0.62 24.49 7.40
C ILE A 331 0.11 24.33 5.97
N GLY A 332 -0.38 23.13 5.65
CA GLY A 332 -1.05 22.80 4.40
C GLY A 332 -2.42 23.45 4.26
N ILE A 333 -3.07 23.19 3.16
CA ILE A 333 -4.37 23.77 2.87
C ILE A 333 -5.43 23.04 3.69
N PHE A 334 -6.22 23.80 4.45
CA PHE A 334 -7.48 23.39 5.03
C PHE A 334 -8.58 24.15 4.29
N ASP A 335 -9.50 23.42 3.67
CA ASP A 335 -10.64 24.00 3.00
C ASP A 335 -11.94 23.38 3.54
N SER A 336 -12.95 24.21 3.77
CA SER A 336 -14.24 23.80 4.31
C SER A 336 -14.08 22.91 5.57
N HIS A 337 -13.13 23.28 6.45
CA HIS A 337 -12.84 22.52 7.66
C HIS A 337 -14.09 22.40 8.54
N ASP A 338 -14.33 21.21 9.08
CA ASP A 338 -15.53 20.82 9.82
C ASP A 338 -16.86 20.85 9.04
N THR A 339 -16.83 21.12 7.72
CA THR A 339 -18.01 21.17 6.88
C THR A 339 -17.84 20.27 5.65
N PRO A 340 -18.52 19.13 5.58
CA PRO A 340 -18.42 18.22 4.44
C PRO A 340 -18.72 18.91 3.11
N VAL A 341 -18.00 18.53 2.06
CA VAL A 341 -18.13 19.09 0.72
C VAL A 341 -18.69 18.09 -0.29
N ALA A 342 -19.23 18.59 -1.39
CA ALA A 342 -19.61 17.77 -2.53
C ALA A 342 -18.46 17.71 -3.56
N PRO A 343 -18.28 16.56 -4.27
CA PRO A 343 -19.02 15.32 -4.09
C PRO A 343 -18.69 14.61 -2.77
N GLN A 344 -19.58 13.78 -2.27
CA GLN A 344 -19.35 13.06 -1.02
C GLN A 344 -18.05 12.25 -1.07
N SER A 345 -17.75 11.60 -2.18
CA SER A 345 -16.49 10.90 -2.44
C SER A 345 -15.83 11.49 -3.70
N LEU A 346 -14.62 11.98 -3.52
CA LEU A 346 -13.81 12.48 -4.62
C LEU A 346 -13.40 11.36 -5.57
N TYR A 347 -12.98 10.20 -5.03
CA TYR A 347 -12.56 9.05 -5.82
C TYR A 347 -13.69 8.52 -6.70
N LEU A 348 -14.88 8.32 -6.13
CA LEU A 348 -16.03 7.79 -6.88
C LEU A 348 -16.46 8.76 -7.98
N ALA A 349 -16.46 10.07 -7.71
CA ALA A 349 -16.76 11.08 -8.72
C ALA A 349 -15.75 11.03 -9.89
N GLN A 350 -14.45 11.02 -9.59
CA GLN A 350 -13.39 10.91 -10.60
C GLN A 350 -13.43 9.59 -11.36
N LEU A 351 -13.74 8.48 -10.68
CA LEU A 351 -13.86 7.17 -11.32
C LEU A 351 -15.01 7.15 -12.32
N LYS A 352 -16.17 7.70 -11.91
CA LYS A 352 -17.35 7.85 -12.77
C LYS A 352 -17.06 8.74 -13.98
N GLU A 353 -16.44 9.89 -13.77
CA GLU A 353 -16.08 10.83 -14.85
C GLU A 353 -15.15 10.17 -15.87
N ARG A 354 -14.17 9.42 -15.40
CA ARG A 354 -13.13 8.80 -16.25
C ARG A 354 -13.59 7.54 -16.95
N LEU A 355 -14.30 6.66 -16.29
CA LEU A 355 -14.62 5.30 -16.76
C LEU A 355 -16.11 4.96 -16.79
N GLY A 356 -16.97 5.89 -16.41
CA GLY A 356 -18.42 5.73 -16.43
C GLY A 356 -18.99 4.95 -15.25
N GLU A 357 -20.29 4.76 -15.25
CA GLU A 357 -21.08 4.13 -14.20
C GLU A 357 -20.71 2.64 -13.99
N SER A 358 -20.33 1.95 -15.05
CA SER A 358 -19.93 0.54 -14.98
C SER A 358 -18.69 0.32 -14.09
N ALA A 359 -17.79 1.30 -14.03
CA ALA A 359 -16.63 1.22 -13.16
C ALA A 359 -17.01 1.32 -11.67
N LEU A 360 -18.03 2.12 -11.33
CA LEU A 360 -18.57 2.15 -9.97
C LEU A 360 -19.21 0.81 -9.60
N GLN A 361 -19.98 0.23 -10.51
CA GLN A 361 -20.62 -1.09 -10.31
C GLN A 361 -19.57 -2.19 -10.10
N ALA A 362 -18.47 -2.17 -10.86
CA ALA A 362 -17.40 -3.15 -10.76
C ALA A 362 -16.74 -3.21 -9.39
N ILE A 363 -16.72 -2.08 -8.65
CA ILE A 363 -16.20 -2.02 -7.27
C ILE A 363 -17.31 -2.05 -6.21
N GLY A 364 -18.56 -2.33 -6.61
CA GLY A 364 -19.69 -2.45 -5.70
C GLY A 364 -20.31 -1.13 -5.24
N TYR A 365 -20.20 -0.08 -6.07
CA TYR A 365 -20.90 1.19 -5.92
C TYR A 365 -21.79 1.43 -7.13
N GLY A 366 -23.02 1.77 -6.89
CA GLY A 366 -23.99 2.02 -7.95
C GLY A 366 -25.30 1.28 -7.69
N PRO A 367 -26.34 1.50 -8.48
CA PRO A 367 -27.57 0.75 -8.35
C PRO A 367 -27.24 -0.74 -8.50
N THR A 368 -27.64 -1.52 -7.53
CA THR A 368 -27.48 -2.98 -7.51
C THR A 368 -28.22 -3.53 -8.72
N VAL A 369 -27.54 -3.72 -9.83
CA VAL A 369 -27.98 -4.71 -10.81
C VAL A 369 -27.84 -6.02 -10.04
N GLN A 370 -28.95 -6.68 -9.73
CA GLN A 370 -28.90 -8.08 -9.37
C GLN A 370 -28.32 -8.81 -10.58
N LEU A 371 -26.99 -8.92 -10.60
CA LEU A 371 -26.35 -9.93 -11.41
C LEU A 371 -27.01 -11.24 -10.94
N PRO A 372 -27.50 -12.08 -11.87
CA PRO A 372 -27.92 -13.41 -11.51
C PRO A 372 -26.80 -13.97 -10.66
N SER A 373 -27.12 -14.41 -9.44
CA SER A 373 -26.14 -15.02 -8.55
C SER A 373 -25.31 -15.95 -9.40
N PRO A 374 -23.97 -15.83 -9.42
CA PRO A 374 -23.17 -16.78 -10.16
C PRO A 374 -23.69 -18.13 -9.70
N VAL A 375 -24.12 -18.97 -10.65
CA VAL A 375 -24.54 -20.32 -10.35
C VAL A 375 -23.32 -20.94 -9.70
N ARG A 376 -23.28 -20.87 -8.36
CA ARG A 376 -22.29 -21.59 -7.60
C ARG A 376 -22.55 -23.04 -7.97
N SER A 377 -21.62 -23.62 -8.69
CA SER A 377 -21.68 -25.04 -8.85
C SER A 377 -21.67 -25.62 -7.43
N ASP A 378 -22.72 -26.31 -7.03
CA ASP A 378 -22.83 -26.96 -5.71
C ASP A 378 -21.61 -27.81 -5.38
N TYR A 379 -20.86 -28.14 -6.40
CA TYR A 379 -19.64 -28.92 -6.38
C TYR A 379 -18.49 -28.27 -5.57
N THR A 380 -18.30 -26.95 -5.68
CA THR A 380 -17.22 -26.24 -4.96
C THR A 380 -17.52 -26.06 -3.48
N PHE A 381 -18.78 -25.87 -3.13
CA PHE A 381 -19.16 -25.68 -1.74
C PHE A 381 -19.12 -27.00 -0.95
N GLN A 382 -19.65 -28.07 -1.51
CA GLN A 382 -19.60 -29.39 -0.87
C GLN A 382 -18.17 -29.93 -0.77
N GLY A 383 -17.34 -29.77 -1.81
CA GLY A 383 -15.95 -30.13 -1.79
C GLY A 383 -15.15 -29.39 -0.71
N GLY A 384 -15.39 -28.09 -0.56
CA GLY A 384 -14.75 -27.27 0.47
C GLY A 384 -15.15 -27.65 1.89
N MET A 385 -16.42 -27.93 2.15
CA MET A 385 -16.89 -28.42 3.46
C MET A 385 -16.30 -29.79 3.82
N GLN A 386 -16.21 -30.68 2.85
CA GLN A 386 -15.62 -32.00 3.04
C GLN A 386 -14.11 -31.88 3.34
N ALA A 387 -13.39 -31.08 2.55
CA ALA A 387 -11.98 -30.80 2.76
C ALA A 387 -11.71 -30.24 4.16
N SER A 388 -12.50 -29.27 4.62
CA SER A 388 -12.35 -28.69 5.96
C SER A 388 -12.53 -29.70 7.07
N ARG A 389 -13.49 -30.61 6.94
CA ARG A 389 -13.73 -31.68 7.93
C ARG A 389 -12.62 -32.72 7.92
N GLU A 390 -12.13 -33.08 6.74
CA GLU A 390 -11.08 -34.08 6.59
C GLU A 390 -9.71 -33.56 7.01
N LEU A 391 -9.46 -32.25 6.88
CA LEU A 391 -8.21 -31.61 7.23
C LEU A 391 -8.16 -31.06 8.65
N ALA A 392 -9.31 -30.95 9.32
CA ALA A 392 -9.37 -30.46 10.69
C ALA A 392 -8.48 -31.31 11.61
N GLY A 393 -7.56 -30.65 12.31
CA GLY A 393 -6.60 -31.28 13.22
C GLY A 393 -5.47 -32.05 12.55
N LYS A 394 -5.33 -31.99 11.22
CA LYS A 394 -4.18 -32.58 10.52
C LYS A 394 -3.03 -31.59 10.45
N ASP A 395 -1.82 -32.16 10.37
CA ASP A 395 -0.62 -31.36 10.16
C ASP A 395 -0.52 -30.80 8.72
N TYR A 396 0.38 -29.88 8.52
CA TYR A 396 0.60 -29.21 7.23
C TYR A 396 0.90 -30.21 6.09
N ARG A 397 1.66 -31.28 6.36
CA ARG A 397 1.99 -32.31 5.36
C ARG A 397 0.76 -33.02 4.84
N ALA A 398 -0.14 -33.41 5.75
CA ALA A 398 -1.41 -34.04 5.39
C ALA A 398 -2.31 -33.12 4.57
N ILE A 399 -2.33 -31.81 4.90
CA ILE A 399 -3.04 -30.80 4.12
C ILE A 399 -2.46 -30.68 2.70
N HIS A 400 -1.15 -30.63 2.58
CA HIS A 400 -0.44 -30.55 1.31
C HIS A 400 -0.70 -31.76 0.42
N GLU A 401 -0.64 -32.96 0.97
CA GLU A 401 -0.96 -34.21 0.25
C GLU A 401 -2.42 -34.24 -0.22
N TYR A 402 -3.34 -33.81 0.62
CA TYR A 402 -4.76 -33.70 0.27
C TYR A 402 -4.98 -32.70 -0.88
N MET A 403 -4.38 -31.53 -0.84
CA MET A 403 -4.50 -30.52 -1.89
C MET A 403 -3.89 -31.00 -3.21
N ARG A 404 -2.79 -31.76 -3.17
CA ARG A 404 -2.22 -32.43 -4.35
C ARG A 404 -3.18 -33.45 -4.96
N ALA A 405 -3.83 -34.25 -4.14
CA ALA A 405 -4.83 -35.22 -4.58
C ALA A 405 -6.03 -34.56 -5.28
N LEU A 406 -6.32 -33.29 -4.94
CA LEU A 406 -7.34 -32.46 -5.63
C LEU A 406 -6.83 -31.80 -6.92
N GLY A 407 -5.62 -32.07 -7.34
CA GLY A 407 -5.02 -31.53 -8.56
C GLY A 407 -4.36 -30.17 -8.39
N TRP A 408 -4.10 -29.74 -7.17
CA TRP A 408 -3.34 -28.53 -6.90
C TRP A 408 -1.85 -28.86 -6.95
N ASP A 409 -1.16 -28.37 -7.95
CA ASP A 409 0.26 -28.59 -8.13
C ASP A 409 1.08 -27.50 -7.43
N TYR A 410 1.76 -27.90 -6.36
CA TYR A 410 2.72 -27.07 -5.63
C TYR A 410 4.17 -27.36 -6.03
N SER A 411 4.39 -28.24 -7.03
CA SER A 411 5.72 -28.75 -7.37
C SER A 411 6.68 -27.66 -7.88
N GLU A 412 6.14 -26.56 -8.39
CA GLU A 412 6.93 -25.42 -8.85
C GLU A 412 7.27 -24.40 -7.76
N HIS A 413 6.77 -24.58 -6.54
CA HIS A 413 7.11 -23.66 -5.46
C HIS A 413 8.42 -24.11 -4.79
N PRO A 414 9.56 -23.43 -5.05
CA PRO A 414 10.89 -23.92 -4.68
C PRO A 414 11.09 -24.09 -3.17
N ASN A 415 10.25 -23.48 -2.36
CA ASN A 415 10.33 -23.53 -0.91
C ASN A 415 9.44 -24.61 -0.27
N ILE A 416 8.45 -25.14 -1.00
CA ILE A 416 7.56 -26.19 -0.49
C ILE A 416 8.10 -27.58 -0.85
N SER A 417 8.73 -27.73 -2.01
CA SER A 417 9.22 -29.03 -2.49
C SER A 417 10.55 -29.49 -1.89
N LYS A 418 11.31 -28.61 -1.24
CA LYS A 418 12.70 -28.91 -0.81
C LYS A 418 12.91 -29.00 0.69
N ASN A 419 11.97 -28.62 1.51
CA ASN A 419 12.14 -28.63 2.96
C ASN A 419 11.20 -29.61 3.64
N ASP A 420 11.66 -30.82 3.87
CA ASP A 420 11.03 -31.82 4.75
C ASP A 420 11.04 -31.41 6.24
N HIS A 421 11.51 -30.22 6.58
CA HIS A 421 11.73 -29.77 7.95
C HIS A 421 10.86 -28.59 8.34
N TYR A 422 9.54 -28.74 8.24
CA TYR A 422 8.60 -27.86 8.97
C TYR A 422 8.32 -28.41 10.37
N ASP A 423 9.36 -28.89 11.05
CA ASP A 423 9.24 -29.30 12.43
C ASP A 423 8.83 -28.10 13.28
N GLY A 424 7.62 -28.12 13.77
CA GLY A 424 7.08 -27.14 14.70
C GLY A 424 6.00 -26.19 14.15
N VAL A 425 5.56 -26.33 12.91
CA VAL A 425 4.38 -25.61 12.42
C VAL A 425 3.21 -26.58 12.30
N HIS A 426 2.17 -26.33 13.08
CA HIS A 426 0.91 -27.05 12.99
C HIS A 426 -0.11 -26.16 12.29
N CYS A 427 -0.73 -26.66 11.23
CA CYS A 427 -1.80 -25.97 10.53
C CYS A 427 -3.13 -26.67 10.81
N GLU A 428 -4.05 -25.96 11.45
CA GLU A 428 -5.42 -26.39 11.59
C GLU A 428 -6.30 -25.67 10.58
N VAL A 429 -7.08 -26.43 9.84
CA VAL A 429 -8.16 -25.88 9.01
C VAL A 429 -9.45 -26.01 9.80
N LEU A 430 -10.00 -24.88 10.23
CA LEU A 430 -11.23 -24.83 10.97
C LEU A 430 -12.35 -24.29 10.04
N PHE A 431 -13.43 -25.00 9.99
CA PHE A 431 -14.63 -24.58 9.29
C PHE A 431 -15.57 -23.87 10.27
N ASP A 432 -15.82 -22.59 10.05
CA ASP A 432 -16.83 -21.86 10.83
C ASP A 432 -18.20 -22.05 10.20
N ALA A 433 -19.00 -22.95 10.80
CA ALA A 433 -20.37 -23.24 10.35
C ALA A 433 -21.32 -22.04 10.49
N ALA A 434 -21.03 -21.08 11.37
CA ALA A 434 -21.87 -19.89 11.55
C ALA A 434 -21.60 -18.85 10.47
N ALA A 435 -20.37 -18.77 9.94
CA ALA A 435 -19.99 -17.86 8.87
C ALA A 435 -20.27 -18.42 7.46
N LEU A 436 -20.74 -19.64 7.33
CA LEU A 436 -21.19 -20.39 6.12
C LEU A 436 -20.30 -20.31 4.87
N GLN A 437 -19.20 -19.57 4.87
CA GLN A 437 -18.34 -19.34 3.71
C GLN A 437 -16.87 -19.01 4.05
N GLN A 438 -16.45 -19.13 5.30
CA GLN A 438 -15.07 -18.82 5.68
C GLN A 438 -14.31 -20.08 6.08
N TYR A 439 -13.14 -20.25 5.49
CA TYR A 439 -12.14 -21.20 5.96
C TYR A 439 -11.21 -20.49 6.94
N VAL A 440 -11.03 -21.08 8.11
CA VAL A 440 -10.07 -20.58 9.10
C VAL A 440 -8.83 -21.46 9.04
N PHE A 441 -7.72 -20.87 8.66
CA PHE A 441 -6.42 -21.50 8.75
C PHE A 441 -5.74 -21.00 10.02
N LYS A 442 -5.59 -21.89 11.00
CA LYS A 442 -4.88 -21.59 12.24
C LYS A 442 -3.49 -22.21 12.19
N PHE A 443 -2.48 -21.38 12.19
CA PHE A 443 -1.10 -21.80 12.26
C PHE A 443 -0.62 -21.69 13.70
N THR A 444 -0.18 -22.80 14.27
CA THR A 444 0.41 -22.84 15.61
C THR A 444 1.87 -23.23 15.48
N ASN A 445 2.77 -22.41 15.96
CA ASN A 445 4.18 -22.72 16.03
C ASN A 445 4.48 -23.39 17.36
N HIS A 446 4.99 -24.59 17.33
CA HIS A 446 5.42 -25.35 18.50
C HIS A 446 6.91 -25.20 18.81
N ALA A 447 7.68 -24.60 17.91
CA ALA A 447 9.08 -24.27 18.18
C ALA A 447 9.19 -23.00 19.01
N ASN A 448 10.18 -22.90 19.88
CA ASN A 448 10.49 -21.69 20.63
C ASN A 448 10.57 -20.50 19.65
N ALA A 449 9.96 -19.37 20.02
CA ALA A 449 9.85 -18.16 19.20
C ALA A 449 11.22 -17.61 18.71
N GLU A 450 12.33 -18.08 19.26
CA GLU A 450 13.69 -17.75 18.85
C GLU A 450 14.15 -18.49 17.59
N ALA A 451 13.47 -19.57 17.18
CA ALA A 451 13.83 -20.41 16.04
C ALA A 451 13.11 -20.05 14.73
N LEU A 452 12.24 -19.05 14.73
CA LEU A 452 11.62 -18.54 13.50
C LEU A 452 12.62 -17.69 12.73
N ASP A 453 13.38 -18.34 11.86
CA ASP A 453 14.08 -17.65 10.79
C ASP A 453 13.06 -16.82 9.99
N SER A 454 13.42 -15.58 9.70
CA SER A 454 12.57 -14.60 8.99
C SER A 454 12.05 -15.13 7.63
N ASP A 455 12.69 -16.14 7.07
CA ASP A 455 12.29 -16.76 5.81
C ASP A 455 11.22 -17.85 5.97
N ARG A 456 11.08 -18.47 7.15
CA ARG A 456 10.05 -19.50 7.40
C ARG A 456 8.66 -18.92 7.64
N GLY A 457 8.56 -17.70 8.18
CA GLY A 457 7.30 -16.95 8.31
C GLY A 457 6.78 -16.33 7.00
N ARG A 458 7.49 -16.52 5.87
CA ARG A 458 7.14 -15.96 4.55
C ARG A 458 6.41 -16.94 3.64
N LEU A 459 6.03 -18.11 4.11
CA LEU A 459 5.54 -19.21 3.28
C LEU A 459 4.02 -19.21 3.04
N LEU A 460 3.30 -18.17 3.45
CA LEU A 460 1.87 -17.99 3.08
C LEU A 460 1.56 -16.55 2.77
#